data_be15a249ff9b0d823dffeb5615349417
#
_entry.id   be15a249ff9b0d823dffeb5615349417
#
_cell.length_a   1.000
_cell.length_b   1.000
_cell.length_c   1.000
_cell.angle_alpha   90.00
_cell.angle_beta   90.00
_cell.angle_gamma   90.00
#
_symmetry.space_group_name_H-M   'P 1'
#
loop_
_entity.id
_entity.type
_entity.pdbx_description
1 polymer ?
#
loop_
_entity_poly.entity_id
_entity_poly.type
_entity_poly.pdbx_seq_one_letter_code
_entity_poly.pdbx_strand_id
1 'polypeptide(L)'
;MADDGVALLDHLEVDKAHIIGASMGGMIAQIIASKYPDRTTSLVSLMSSPKIPRVSEISDRNQDNLRNMENVDTKSAQDYGFYPRAMPRQLTAIFESGDRSDIVSNISVPTLVLHGEDDTLLPVKYGKLTAELIPNSTLKTYKDMGHNLPEEVIPVLIEDIINFYKQIDEIF
;
A
#
# COMPACT_ATOMS: atom_id res chain seq x y z
N MET A 1 -4.80 13.17 1.14
CA MET A 1 -5.04 11.73 1.51
C MET A 1 -4.26 11.30 2.75
N ALA A 2 -2.94 11.46 2.83
CA ALA A 2 -2.19 11.12 4.06
C ALA A 2 -2.63 11.98 5.26
N ASP A 3 -2.70 13.28 5.05
CA ASP A 3 -3.14 14.23 6.08
C ASP A 3 -4.60 13.98 6.52
N ASP A 4 -5.47 13.52 5.61
CA ASP A 4 -6.85 13.13 5.95
C ASP A 4 -6.89 11.90 6.86
N GLY A 5 -5.99 10.93 6.64
CA GLY A 5 -5.85 9.76 7.52
C GLY A 5 -5.43 10.16 8.94
N VAL A 6 -4.50 11.10 9.07
CA VAL A 6 -4.07 11.62 10.38
C VAL A 6 -5.16 12.46 11.04
N ALA A 7 -5.88 13.30 10.27
CA ALA A 7 -7.02 14.05 10.78
C ALA A 7 -8.15 13.13 11.29
N LEU A 8 -8.32 11.94 10.70
CA LEU A 8 -9.24 10.93 11.22
C LEU A 8 -8.78 10.40 12.58
N LEU A 9 -7.48 10.14 12.79
CA LEU A 9 -6.95 9.75 14.10
C LEU A 9 -7.21 10.85 15.14
N ASP A 10 -7.03 12.13 14.76
CA ASP A 10 -7.32 13.27 15.65
C ASP A 10 -8.81 13.32 16.03
N HIS A 11 -9.69 13.12 15.04
CA HIS A 11 -11.14 13.11 15.27
C HIS A 11 -11.58 11.95 16.18
N LEU A 12 -10.89 10.81 16.11
CA LEU A 12 -11.16 9.63 16.94
C LEU A 12 -10.42 9.65 18.28
N GLU A 13 -9.68 10.71 18.57
CA GLU A 13 -8.84 10.84 19.77
C GLU A 13 -7.83 9.67 19.93
N VAL A 14 -7.31 9.16 18.78
CA VAL A 14 -6.31 8.12 18.74
C VAL A 14 -4.93 8.76 18.56
N ASP A 15 -4.09 8.68 19.59
CA ASP A 15 -2.76 9.28 19.58
C ASP A 15 -1.83 8.59 18.57
N LYS A 16 -1.83 7.28 18.53
CA LYS A 16 -0.93 6.47 17.71
C LYS A 16 -1.58 5.17 17.25
N ALA A 17 -1.30 4.74 16.03
CA ALA A 17 -1.88 3.52 15.46
C ALA A 17 -0.89 2.72 14.61
N HIS A 18 -1.13 1.42 14.46
CA HIS A 18 -0.56 0.62 13.38
C HIS A 18 -1.21 1.04 12.06
N ILE A 19 -0.40 1.39 11.08
CA ILE A 19 -0.90 1.83 9.77
C ILE A 19 -0.69 0.71 8.75
N ILE A 20 -1.78 0.25 8.16
CA ILE A 20 -1.75 -0.74 7.09
C ILE A 20 -2.37 -0.17 5.81
N GLY A 21 -1.74 -0.44 4.68
CA GLY A 21 -2.27 -0.03 3.38
C GLY A 21 -1.89 -0.98 2.27
N ALA A 22 -2.85 -1.21 1.36
CA ALA A 22 -2.65 -2.04 0.17
C ALA A 22 -2.65 -1.18 -1.10
N SER A 23 -1.78 -1.49 -2.06
CA SER A 23 -1.68 -0.81 -3.35
C SER A 23 -1.52 0.72 -3.16
N MET A 24 -2.43 1.54 -3.69
CA MET A 24 -2.47 2.99 -3.44
C MET A 24 -2.56 3.31 -1.94
N GLY A 25 -3.33 2.54 -1.18
CA GLY A 25 -3.39 2.67 0.28
C GLY A 25 -2.03 2.45 0.94
N GLY A 26 -1.19 1.56 0.41
CA GLY A 26 0.19 1.37 0.84
C GLY A 26 1.07 2.59 0.54
N MET A 27 0.88 3.25 -0.60
CA MET A 27 1.57 4.51 -0.92
C MET A 27 1.20 5.62 0.07
N ILE A 28 -0.08 5.72 0.44
CA ILE A 28 -0.58 6.66 1.45
C ILE A 28 -0.01 6.33 2.83
N ALA A 29 -0.02 5.04 3.21
CA ALA A 29 0.52 4.56 4.48
C ALA A 29 2.02 4.84 4.63
N GLN A 30 2.81 4.69 3.55
CA GLN A 30 4.23 5.06 3.50
C GLN A 30 4.42 6.56 3.78
N ILE A 31 3.59 7.43 3.20
CA ILE A 31 3.64 8.87 3.44
C ILE A 31 3.28 9.20 4.89
N ILE A 32 2.25 8.55 5.45
CA ILE A 32 1.87 8.73 6.87
C ILE A 32 3.04 8.34 7.78
N ALA A 33 3.61 7.14 7.58
CA ALA A 33 4.70 6.64 8.41
C ALA A 33 5.97 7.50 8.34
N SER A 34 6.27 8.09 7.19
CA SER A 34 7.41 8.99 7.02
C SER A 34 7.17 10.38 7.61
N LYS A 35 5.99 10.97 7.34
CA LYS A 35 5.67 12.35 7.72
C LYS A 35 5.22 12.48 9.17
N TYR A 36 4.59 11.42 9.70
CA TYR A 36 3.99 11.39 11.03
C TYR A 36 4.46 10.17 11.85
N PRO A 37 5.79 10.01 12.09
CA PRO A 37 6.32 8.85 12.81
C PRO A 37 5.77 8.77 14.26
N ASP A 38 5.52 9.91 14.90
CA ASP A 38 4.96 9.96 16.26
C ASP A 38 3.50 9.49 16.31
N ARG A 39 2.79 9.46 15.19
CA ARG A 39 1.42 8.97 15.04
C ARG A 39 1.33 7.53 14.51
N THR A 40 2.48 6.92 14.20
CA THR A 40 2.59 5.61 13.57
C THR A 40 3.34 4.63 14.46
N THR A 41 2.66 3.61 14.97
CA THR A 41 3.29 2.53 15.77
C THR A 41 4.12 1.62 14.88
N SER A 42 3.56 1.24 13.74
CA SER A 42 4.22 0.45 12.69
C SER A 42 3.54 0.64 11.34
N LEU A 43 4.24 0.23 10.29
CA LEU A 43 3.73 0.23 8.92
C LEU A 43 3.61 -1.20 8.39
N VAL A 44 2.47 -1.53 7.77
CA VAL A 44 2.34 -2.68 6.87
C VAL A 44 2.05 -2.17 5.47
N SER A 45 3.00 -2.39 4.55
CA SER A 45 2.91 -1.99 3.15
C SER A 45 2.66 -3.21 2.27
N LEU A 46 1.43 -3.41 1.81
CA LEU A 46 0.99 -4.57 1.06
C LEU A 46 0.84 -4.25 -0.42
N MET A 47 1.46 -5.07 -1.30
CA MET A 47 1.42 -4.93 -2.77
C MET A 47 1.52 -3.48 -3.25
N SER A 48 2.51 -2.75 -2.73
CA SER A 48 2.67 -1.31 -2.96
C SER A 48 4.07 -0.98 -3.50
N SER A 49 4.33 0.31 -3.75
CA SER A 49 5.55 0.79 -4.39
C SER A 49 5.97 2.16 -3.87
N PRO A 50 7.28 2.46 -3.76
CA PRO A 50 7.78 3.80 -3.46
C PRO A 50 7.73 4.72 -4.67
N LYS A 51 7.54 4.18 -5.88
CA LYS A 51 7.45 4.93 -7.14
C LYS A 51 6.56 4.23 -8.16
N ILE A 52 6.19 4.96 -9.19
CA ILE A 52 5.35 4.41 -10.25
C ILE A 52 6.21 3.54 -11.19
N PRO A 53 5.76 2.30 -11.51
CA PRO A 53 6.39 1.50 -12.53
C PRO A 53 6.38 2.20 -13.88
N ARG A 54 7.41 1.98 -14.70
CA ARG A 54 7.36 2.39 -16.11
C ARG A 54 6.26 1.60 -16.82
N VAL A 55 5.61 2.20 -17.80
CA VAL A 55 4.54 1.53 -18.58
C VAL A 55 5.02 0.18 -19.15
N SER A 56 6.29 0.11 -19.62
CA SER A 56 6.90 -1.14 -20.10
C SER A 56 7.07 -2.25 -19.05
N GLU A 57 6.88 -1.94 -17.77
CA GLU A 57 7.00 -2.89 -16.66
C GLU A 57 5.63 -3.39 -16.18
N ILE A 58 4.57 -2.79 -16.68
CA ILE A 58 3.18 -3.18 -16.42
C ILE A 58 2.73 -4.09 -17.58
N SER A 59 2.11 -5.23 -17.26
CA SER A 59 1.61 -6.13 -18.30
C SER A 59 0.59 -5.45 -19.22
N ASP A 60 0.54 -5.85 -20.49
CA ASP A 60 -0.39 -5.29 -21.49
C ASP A 60 -1.85 -5.35 -21.00
N ARG A 61 -2.25 -6.47 -20.39
CA ARG A 61 -3.59 -6.63 -19.82
C ARG A 61 -3.88 -5.57 -18.76
N ASN A 62 -2.92 -5.26 -17.89
CA ASN A 62 -3.09 -4.25 -16.85
C ASN A 62 -3.04 -2.83 -17.42
N GLN A 63 -2.24 -2.59 -18.46
CA GLN A 63 -2.28 -1.33 -19.20
C GLN A 63 -3.66 -1.08 -19.81
N ASP A 64 -4.25 -2.11 -20.43
CA ASP A 64 -5.60 -2.03 -21.00
C ASP A 64 -6.67 -1.84 -19.91
N ASN A 65 -6.54 -2.53 -18.79
CA ASN A 65 -7.43 -2.31 -17.65
C ASN A 65 -7.36 -0.88 -17.12
N LEU A 66 -6.16 -0.31 -16.97
CA LEU A 66 -5.98 1.08 -16.55
C LEU A 66 -6.61 2.07 -17.56
N ARG A 67 -6.44 1.83 -18.87
CA ARG A 67 -7.05 2.65 -19.92
C ARG A 67 -8.58 2.56 -19.93
N ASN A 68 -9.13 1.39 -19.58
CA ASN A 68 -10.57 1.13 -19.61
C ASN A 68 -11.26 1.44 -18.29
N MET A 69 -10.54 1.87 -17.24
CA MET A 69 -11.13 2.27 -15.95
C MET A 69 -12.10 3.44 -16.06
N GLU A 70 -12.05 4.22 -17.13
CA GLU A 70 -13.02 5.28 -17.42
C GLU A 70 -14.40 4.73 -17.82
N ASN A 71 -14.48 3.45 -18.23
CA ASN A 71 -15.69 2.79 -18.73
C ASN A 71 -16.32 1.82 -17.72
N VAL A 72 -16.04 1.98 -16.42
CA VAL A 72 -16.66 1.16 -15.37
C VAL A 72 -18.17 1.38 -15.37
N ASP A 73 -18.95 0.28 -15.42
CA ASP A 73 -20.40 0.32 -15.27
C ASP A 73 -20.77 1.02 -13.97
N THR A 74 -21.28 2.25 -14.14
CA THR A 74 -21.60 3.16 -13.03
C THR A 74 -22.69 2.66 -12.12
N LYS A 75 -23.51 1.69 -12.56
CA LYS A 75 -24.64 1.19 -11.79
C LYS A 75 -24.21 0.19 -10.72
N SER A 76 -23.40 -0.82 -11.08
CA SER A 76 -22.83 -1.76 -10.12
C SER A 76 -21.85 -1.08 -9.16
N ALA A 77 -21.12 -0.06 -9.64
CA ALA A 77 -20.21 0.72 -8.82
C ALA A 77 -20.94 1.57 -7.75
N GLN A 78 -22.11 2.10 -8.04
CA GLN A 78 -22.93 2.86 -7.08
C GLN A 78 -23.45 1.99 -5.93
N ASP A 79 -23.79 0.73 -6.21
CA ASP A 79 -24.28 -0.22 -5.20
C ASP A 79 -23.24 -0.54 -4.12
N TYR A 80 -21.94 -0.37 -4.44
CA TYR A 80 -20.81 -0.53 -3.51
C TYR A 80 -20.25 0.80 -2.97
N GLY A 81 -20.96 1.90 -3.16
CA GLY A 81 -20.52 3.24 -2.73
C GLY A 81 -19.36 3.81 -3.56
N PHE A 82 -19.07 3.22 -4.71
CA PHE A 82 -18.02 3.70 -5.61
C PHE A 82 -18.45 4.97 -6.33
N TYR A 83 -17.62 6.02 -6.22
CA TYR A 83 -17.85 7.27 -6.93
C TYR A 83 -17.03 7.31 -8.24
N PRO A 84 -17.68 7.24 -9.44
CA PRO A 84 -16.96 7.07 -10.71
C PRO A 84 -15.89 8.12 -10.98
N ARG A 85 -16.08 9.36 -10.50
CA ARG A 85 -15.09 10.43 -10.64
C ARG A 85 -13.91 10.33 -9.67
N ALA A 86 -13.96 9.43 -8.68
CA ALA A 86 -12.86 9.25 -7.74
C ALA A 86 -11.65 8.58 -8.42
N MET A 87 -11.90 7.57 -9.26
CA MET A 87 -10.83 6.80 -9.90
C MET A 87 -9.88 7.68 -10.74
N PRO A 88 -10.34 8.52 -11.69
CA PRO A 88 -9.44 9.40 -12.44
C PRO A 88 -8.64 10.34 -11.54
N ARG A 89 -9.26 10.88 -10.47
CA ARG A 89 -8.58 11.75 -9.51
C ARG A 89 -7.51 11.00 -8.71
N GLN A 90 -7.78 9.77 -8.31
CA GLN A 90 -6.84 8.92 -7.58
C GLN A 90 -5.66 8.54 -8.48
N LEU A 91 -5.91 8.15 -9.73
CA LEU A 91 -4.85 7.87 -10.70
C LEU A 91 -3.99 9.11 -10.96
N THR A 92 -4.61 10.28 -11.17
CA THR A 92 -3.86 11.55 -11.28
C THR A 92 -2.98 11.78 -10.06
N ALA A 93 -3.51 11.61 -8.84
CA ALA A 93 -2.73 11.78 -7.61
C ALA A 93 -1.56 10.80 -7.50
N ILE A 94 -1.74 9.54 -7.96
CA ILE A 94 -0.67 8.55 -8.02
C ILE A 94 0.43 9.02 -8.99
N PHE A 95 0.06 9.44 -10.21
CA PHE A 95 1.02 9.89 -11.23
C PHE A 95 1.75 11.18 -10.81
N GLU A 96 1.03 12.15 -10.28
CA GLU A 96 1.59 13.42 -9.78
C GLU A 96 2.53 13.21 -8.57
N SER A 97 2.32 12.16 -7.77
CA SER A 97 3.19 11.85 -6.64
C SER A 97 4.60 11.39 -7.03
N GLY A 98 4.78 10.91 -8.26
CA GLY A 98 6.07 10.56 -8.85
C GLY A 98 6.89 9.53 -8.06
N ASP A 99 8.20 9.75 -7.99
CA ASP A 99 9.14 8.95 -7.20
C ASP A 99 9.18 9.47 -5.76
N ARG A 100 8.81 8.62 -4.81
CA ARG A 100 8.76 8.88 -3.36
C ARG A 100 9.86 8.17 -2.60
N SER A 101 10.89 7.67 -3.29
CA SER A 101 11.97 6.89 -2.66
C SER A 101 12.63 7.64 -1.51
N ASP A 102 12.86 8.95 -1.65
CA ASP A 102 13.43 9.79 -0.59
C ASP A 102 12.49 9.90 0.62
N ILE A 103 11.17 9.96 0.40
CA ILE A 103 10.18 9.97 1.47
C ILE A 103 10.18 8.61 2.19
N VAL A 104 10.18 7.52 1.43
CA VAL A 104 10.14 6.15 1.97
C VAL A 104 11.42 5.81 2.75
N SER A 105 12.59 6.29 2.33
CA SER A 105 13.85 6.07 3.04
C SER A 105 13.92 6.76 4.42
N ASN A 106 13.07 7.73 4.67
CA ASN A 106 12.95 8.40 5.97
C ASN A 106 12.00 7.70 6.96
N ILE A 107 11.37 6.58 6.57
CA ILE A 107 10.53 5.79 7.47
C ILE A 107 11.41 5.13 8.53
N SER A 108 11.17 5.47 9.80
CA SER A 108 11.92 4.96 10.96
C SER A 108 11.16 3.93 11.79
N VAL A 109 9.84 3.84 11.61
CA VAL A 109 9.01 2.90 12.36
C VAL A 109 9.19 1.46 11.87
N PRO A 110 8.98 0.44 12.74
CA PRO A 110 8.98 -0.95 12.32
C PRO A 110 8.05 -1.16 11.12
N THR A 111 8.54 -1.84 10.10
CA THR A 111 7.81 -1.97 8.83
C THR A 111 7.78 -3.41 8.34
N LEU A 112 6.60 -3.89 7.97
CA LEU A 112 6.39 -5.15 7.27
C LEU A 112 5.97 -4.86 5.82
N VAL A 113 6.77 -5.34 4.87
CA VAL A 113 6.47 -5.26 3.45
C VAL A 113 5.99 -6.61 2.95
N LEU A 114 4.79 -6.66 2.38
CA LEU A 114 4.15 -7.87 1.88
C LEU A 114 3.88 -7.71 0.38
N HIS A 115 4.28 -8.70 -0.44
CA HIS A 115 4.15 -8.58 -1.89
C HIS A 115 3.95 -9.94 -2.57
N GLY A 116 3.07 -9.97 -3.58
CA GLY A 116 2.89 -11.14 -4.44
C GLY A 116 4.01 -11.29 -5.47
N GLU A 117 4.52 -12.52 -5.64
CA GLU A 117 5.59 -12.79 -6.62
C GLU A 117 5.10 -12.66 -8.06
N ASP A 118 3.80 -12.91 -8.28
CA ASP A 118 3.15 -12.86 -9.60
C ASP A 118 2.43 -11.53 -9.87
N ASP A 119 2.73 -10.48 -9.10
CA ASP A 119 2.14 -9.16 -9.31
C ASP A 119 2.65 -8.54 -10.62
N THR A 120 1.75 -8.42 -11.59
CA THR A 120 2.02 -7.87 -12.93
C THR A 120 1.59 -6.42 -13.09
N LEU A 121 0.95 -5.83 -12.07
CA LEU A 121 0.63 -4.41 -12.01
C LEU A 121 1.74 -3.63 -11.31
N LEU A 122 2.10 -4.07 -10.11
CA LEU A 122 3.25 -3.56 -9.37
C LEU A 122 4.24 -4.72 -9.14
N PRO A 123 5.15 -5.00 -10.08
CA PRO A 123 6.09 -6.12 -9.97
C PRO A 123 6.79 -6.22 -8.62
N VAL A 124 7.00 -7.43 -8.11
CA VAL A 124 7.58 -7.74 -6.79
C VAL A 124 8.89 -7.01 -6.48
N LYS A 125 9.64 -6.62 -7.51
CA LYS A 125 10.85 -5.78 -7.35
C LYS A 125 10.57 -4.45 -6.65
N TYR A 126 9.35 -3.93 -6.71
CA TYR A 126 8.97 -2.69 -6.02
C TYR A 126 8.72 -2.91 -4.53
N GLY A 127 8.20 -4.08 -4.14
CA GLY A 127 8.18 -4.51 -2.74
C GLY A 127 9.59 -4.68 -2.19
N LYS A 128 10.48 -5.32 -2.95
CA LYS A 128 11.90 -5.43 -2.60
C LYS A 128 12.55 -4.06 -2.44
N LEU A 129 12.34 -3.16 -3.39
CA LEU A 129 12.84 -1.79 -3.31
C LEU A 129 12.30 -1.04 -2.07
N THR A 130 11.02 -1.21 -1.74
CA THR A 130 10.44 -0.63 -0.53
C THR A 130 11.20 -1.11 0.72
N ALA A 131 11.43 -2.42 0.81
CA ALA A 131 12.17 -3.00 1.94
C ALA A 131 13.65 -2.56 1.98
N GLU A 132 14.31 -2.43 0.83
CA GLU A 132 15.68 -1.92 0.75
C GLU A 132 15.81 -0.47 1.20
N LEU A 133 14.80 0.36 0.94
CA LEU A 133 14.78 1.78 1.32
C LEU A 133 14.51 2.00 2.81
N ILE A 134 13.75 1.12 3.47
CA ILE A 134 13.34 1.28 4.87
C ILE A 134 14.28 0.48 5.78
N PRO A 135 15.13 1.14 6.61
CA PRO A 135 16.14 0.44 7.40
C PRO A 135 15.60 -0.60 8.39
N ASN A 136 14.41 -0.35 8.97
CA ASN A 136 13.79 -1.23 9.95
C ASN A 136 12.59 -1.96 9.32
N SER A 137 12.86 -2.71 8.25
CA SER A 137 11.81 -3.44 7.53
C SER A 137 12.08 -4.94 7.41
N THR A 138 11.00 -5.70 7.34
CA THR A 138 10.97 -7.11 6.97
C THR A 138 10.15 -7.28 5.71
N LEU A 139 10.70 -8.01 4.72
CA LEU A 139 9.98 -8.35 3.49
C LEU A 139 9.50 -9.80 3.55
N LYS A 140 8.24 -10.01 3.18
CA LYS A 140 7.68 -11.33 2.86
C LYS A 140 7.05 -11.32 1.49
N THR A 141 7.32 -12.35 0.71
CA THR A 141 6.73 -12.53 -0.62
C THR A 141 5.89 -13.80 -0.67
N TYR A 142 4.85 -13.79 -1.48
CA TYR A 142 3.90 -14.90 -1.58
C TYR A 142 3.83 -15.38 -3.01
N LYS A 143 4.08 -16.69 -3.20
CA LYS A 143 3.85 -17.35 -4.48
C LYS A 143 2.36 -17.40 -4.78
N ASP A 144 2.01 -17.48 -6.05
CA ASP A 144 0.63 -17.57 -6.53
C ASP A 144 -0.24 -16.36 -6.15
N MET A 145 0.38 -15.25 -5.70
CA MET A 145 -0.26 -13.98 -5.41
C MET A 145 0.17 -12.92 -6.42
N GLY A 146 -0.80 -12.39 -7.12
CA GLY A 146 -0.64 -11.22 -8.00
C GLY A 146 -1.01 -9.91 -7.28
N HIS A 147 -1.62 -8.96 -8.04
CA HIS A 147 -2.19 -7.74 -7.47
C HIS A 147 -3.61 -7.98 -6.94
N ASN A 148 -3.76 -9.02 -6.13
CA ASN A 148 -5.02 -9.49 -5.55
C ASN A 148 -4.71 -10.24 -4.25
N LEU A 149 -5.74 -10.68 -3.55
CA LEU A 149 -5.65 -11.47 -2.31
C LEU A 149 -6.32 -12.83 -2.56
N PRO A 150 -5.59 -13.85 -3.03
CA PRO A 150 -6.11 -15.21 -3.18
C PRO A 150 -6.54 -15.79 -1.83
N GLU A 151 -7.63 -16.53 -1.79
CA GLU A 151 -8.18 -17.11 -0.55
C GLU A 151 -7.14 -18.00 0.17
N GLU A 152 -6.30 -18.69 -0.57
CA GLU A 152 -5.25 -19.57 -0.05
C GLU A 152 -4.11 -18.80 0.64
N VAL A 153 -3.86 -17.55 0.23
CA VAL A 153 -2.79 -16.69 0.77
C VAL A 153 -3.26 -15.92 2.00
N ILE A 154 -4.54 -15.57 2.08
CA ILE A 154 -5.09 -14.71 3.14
C ILE A 154 -4.75 -15.22 4.56
N PRO A 155 -4.89 -16.53 4.92
CA PRO A 155 -4.60 -16.99 6.28
C PRO A 155 -3.13 -16.75 6.67
N VAL A 156 -2.19 -17.08 5.78
CA VAL A 156 -0.74 -16.91 6.04
C VAL A 156 -0.37 -15.44 6.13
N LEU A 157 -0.95 -14.60 5.26
CA LEU A 157 -0.73 -13.17 5.28
C LEU A 157 -1.24 -12.53 6.58
N ILE A 158 -2.41 -12.93 7.05
CA ILE A 158 -2.97 -12.46 8.34
C ILE A 158 -2.08 -12.93 9.50
N GLU A 159 -1.62 -14.19 9.50
CA GLU A 159 -0.71 -14.71 10.52
C GLU A 159 0.59 -13.91 10.58
N ASP A 160 1.18 -13.58 9.42
CA ASP A 160 2.38 -12.76 9.32
C ASP A 160 2.18 -11.37 9.91
N ILE A 161 1.05 -10.72 9.64
CA ILE A 161 0.70 -9.41 10.20
C ILE A 161 0.52 -9.49 11.71
N ILE A 162 -0.21 -10.51 12.22
CA ILE A 162 -0.43 -10.69 13.65
C ILE A 162 0.90 -10.93 14.37
N ASN A 163 1.76 -11.78 13.82
CA ASN A 163 3.07 -12.05 14.41
C ASN A 163 3.96 -10.81 14.41
N PHE A 164 3.90 -9.99 13.37
CA PHE A 164 4.60 -8.71 13.31
C PHE A 164 4.12 -7.75 14.40
N TYR A 165 2.82 -7.59 14.61
CA TYR A 165 2.28 -6.74 15.66
C TYR A 165 2.65 -7.22 17.06
N LYS A 166 2.56 -8.53 17.34
CA LYS A 166 2.98 -9.10 18.63
C LYS A 166 4.42 -8.79 18.97
N GLN A 167 5.34 -8.87 17.99
CA GLN A 167 6.75 -8.51 18.20
C GLN A 167 6.95 -7.05 18.59
N ILE A 168 6.07 -6.16 18.13
CA ILE A 168 6.15 -4.72 18.47
C ILE A 168 5.56 -4.47 19.85
N ASP A 169 4.40 -5.06 20.15
CA ASP A 169 3.70 -4.88 21.43
C ASP A 169 4.46 -5.51 22.62
N GLU A 170 5.30 -6.53 22.38
CA GLU A 170 6.19 -7.12 23.40
C GLU A 170 7.39 -6.26 23.75
N ILE A 171 7.70 -5.23 22.93
CA ILE A 171 8.84 -4.32 23.14
C ILE A 171 8.42 -3.08 23.95
N PHE A 172 7.12 -2.80 24.02
CA PHE A 172 6.53 -1.65 24.72
C PHE A 172 5.63 -2.10 25.87
#